data_362c88b502b6f6db72babd9eedcd1359
#
_entry.id   362c88b502b6f6db72babd9eedcd1359
#
_cell.length_a   1.000
_cell.length_b   1.000
_cell.length_c   1.000
_cell.angle_alpha   90.00
_cell.angle_beta   90.00
_cell.angle_gamma   90.00
#
_symmetry.space_group_name_H-M   'P 1'
#
loop_
_entity.id
_entity.type
_entity.pdbx_description
1 polymer ?
#
loop_
_entity_poly.entity_id
_entity_poly.type
_entity_poly.pdbx_seq_one_letter_code
_entity_poly.pdbx_strand_id
1 'polypeptide(L)'
;MLGVCNQRTMETKARLVLQEYCHECLRNMSAIPIERLIEAMGLDIEYQYLSKNGDKVLGKLICYDGITPYYDMELHQYMFLQVSANTILVEVRLADQENKGRYRFTLAHELAHWILHREMILSDKTEAAFIDGIHNSKMESQADYFASALLMPMGAIKKYYYSLVIH
;
A
#
# COMPACT_ATOMS: atom_id res chain seq x y z
N MET A 1 -22.93 -7.07 -2.82
CA MET A 1 -23.06 -5.68 -3.30
C MET A 1 -21.83 -4.92 -2.90
N LEU A 2 -20.93 -4.62 -3.82
CA LEU A 2 -19.78 -3.73 -3.57
C LEU A 2 -20.35 -2.34 -3.31
N GLY A 3 -20.40 -1.94 -2.04
CA GLY A 3 -20.76 -0.58 -1.65
C GLY A 3 -19.87 0.40 -2.43
N VAL A 4 -20.48 1.40 -3.07
CA VAL A 4 -19.74 2.47 -3.75
C VAL A 4 -18.88 3.15 -2.70
N CYS A 5 -17.60 2.74 -2.61
CA CYS A 5 -16.63 3.41 -1.74
C CYS A 5 -16.33 4.76 -2.38
N ASN A 6 -17.06 5.80 -1.97
CA ASN A 6 -16.84 7.15 -2.44
C ASN A 6 -15.66 7.79 -1.68
N GLN A 7 -15.14 8.90 -2.19
CA GLN A 7 -14.00 9.61 -1.62
C GLN A 7 -14.14 9.89 -0.12
N ARG A 8 -15.32 10.37 0.31
CA ARG A 8 -15.59 10.68 1.72
C ARG A 8 -15.53 9.44 2.61
N THR A 9 -15.96 8.29 2.10
CA THR A 9 -15.88 7.01 2.82
C THR A 9 -14.41 6.57 2.98
N MET A 10 -13.59 6.73 1.93
CA MET A 10 -12.16 6.40 1.97
C MET A 10 -11.39 7.31 2.93
N GLU A 11 -11.64 8.62 2.92
CA GLU A 11 -11.06 9.55 3.90
C GLU A 11 -11.44 9.18 5.34
N THR A 12 -12.70 8.81 5.56
CA THR A 12 -13.18 8.37 6.88
C THR A 12 -12.46 7.10 7.32
N LYS A 13 -12.35 6.10 6.44
CA LYS A 13 -11.62 4.85 6.73
C LYS A 13 -10.14 5.12 7.02
N ALA A 14 -9.47 5.92 6.19
CA ALA A 14 -8.06 6.28 6.40
C ALA A 14 -7.86 6.97 7.77
N ARG A 15 -8.75 7.87 8.15
CA ARG A 15 -8.72 8.53 9.46
C ARG A 15 -8.93 7.53 10.60
N LEU A 16 -9.85 6.57 10.46
CA LEU A 16 -10.10 5.54 11.48
C LEU A 16 -8.86 4.65 11.67
N VAL A 17 -8.21 4.24 10.58
CA VAL A 17 -6.95 3.47 10.64
C VAL A 17 -5.88 4.26 11.40
N LEU A 18 -5.71 5.55 11.12
CA LEU A 18 -4.75 6.37 11.85
C LEU A 18 -5.15 6.60 13.32
N GLN A 19 -6.44 6.67 13.63
CA GLN A 19 -6.91 6.75 15.02
C GLN A 19 -6.59 5.49 15.81
N GLU A 20 -6.68 4.34 15.19
CA GLU A 20 -6.44 3.05 15.84
C GLU A 20 -4.94 2.75 15.99
N TYR A 21 -4.15 2.95 14.91
CA TYR A 21 -2.77 2.48 14.85
C TYR A 21 -1.70 3.58 14.96
N CYS A 22 -2.05 4.85 14.75
CA CYS A 22 -1.12 5.99 14.85
C CYS A 22 -1.85 7.27 15.30
N HIS A 23 -2.47 7.24 16.47
CA HIS A 23 -3.27 8.36 16.96
C HIS A 23 -2.47 9.68 17.08
N GLU A 24 -1.19 9.63 17.42
CA GLU A 24 -0.31 10.79 17.46
C GLU A 24 -0.11 11.43 16.08
N CYS A 25 -0.19 10.67 15.00
CA CYS A 25 -0.04 11.18 13.64
C CYS A 25 -1.14 12.16 13.23
N LEU A 26 -2.30 12.08 13.87
CA LEU A 26 -3.41 13.01 13.67
C LEU A 26 -3.27 14.31 14.49
N ARG A 27 -2.43 14.30 15.52
CA ARG A 27 -2.19 15.44 16.40
C ARG A 27 -0.96 16.23 15.96
N ASN A 28 0.10 15.51 15.68
CA ASN A 28 1.40 16.05 15.30
C ASN A 28 1.52 15.96 13.78
N MET A 29 2.02 17.00 13.16
CA MET A 29 2.19 17.05 11.71
C MET A 29 3.50 16.37 11.30
N SER A 30 3.65 15.12 11.71
CA SER A 30 4.75 14.27 11.33
C SER A 30 4.37 13.39 10.12
N ALA A 31 5.36 12.96 9.37
CA ALA A 31 5.16 11.98 8.32
C ALA A 31 4.59 10.68 8.91
N ILE A 32 3.55 10.15 8.31
CA ILE A 32 2.94 8.88 8.73
C ILE A 32 4.00 7.77 8.66
N PRO A 33 4.28 7.04 9.75
CA PRO A 33 5.26 5.94 9.76
C PRO A 33 4.63 4.69 9.12
N ILE A 34 4.58 4.68 7.78
CA ILE A 34 3.79 3.71 7.02
C ILE A 34 4.24 2.26 7.27
N GLU A 35 5.53 2.02 7.44
CA GLU A 35 6.09 0.71 7.73
C GLU A 35 5.56 0.19 9.07
N ARG A 36 5.62 1.00 10.11
CA ARG A 36 5.08 0.65 11.44
C ARG A 36 3.58 0.41 11.43
N LEU A 37 2.86 1.15 10.60
CA LEU A 37 1.42 0.98 10.44
C LEU A 37 1.10 -0.38 9.81
N ILE A 38 1.84 -0.77 8.78
CA ILE A 38 1.73 -2.07 8.11
C ILE A 38 2.01 -3.21 9.09
N GLU A 39 3.12 -3.13 9.81
CA GLU A 39 3.51 -4.12 10.83
C GLU A 39 2.47 -4.23 11.96
N ALA A 40 1.95 -3.10 12.45
CA ALA A 40 0.91 -3.07 13.49
C ALA A 40 -0.41 -3.70 13.04
N MET A 41 -0.68 -3.70 11.74
CA MET A 41 -1.84 -4.36 11.12
C MET A 41 -1.58 -5.85 10.80
N GLY A 42 -0.42 -6.38 11.16
CA GLY A 42 -0.06 -7.79 10.99
C GLY A 42 0.36 -8.19 9.59
N LEU A 43 0.91 -7.23 8.82
CA LEU A 43 1.51 -7.51 7.52
C LEU A 43 3.04 -7.42 7.61
N ASP A 44 3.71 -8.24 6.82
CA ASP A 44 5.15 -8.21 6.62
C ASP A 44 5.51 -7.39 5.38
N ILE A 45 6.71 -6.82 5.37
CA ILE A 45 7.27 -6.11 4.21
C ILE A 45 8.52 -6.85 3.77
N GLU A 46 8.55 -7.29 2.53
CA GLU A 46 9.70 -7.96 1.92
C GLU A 46 10.15 -7.21 0.66
N TYR A 47 11.46 -7.21 0.42
CA TYR A 47 12.09 -6.50 -0.69
C TYR A 47 12.53 -7.48 -1.75
N GLN A 48 12.15 -7.20 -3.01
CA GLN A 48 12.47 -8.07 -4.13
C GLN A 48 12.62 -7.26 -5.42
N TYR A 49 13.39 -7.78 -6.37
CA TYR A 49 13.36 -7.27 -7.74
C TYR A 49 12.08 -7.74 -8.43
N LEU A 50 11.07 -6.89 -8.49
CA LEU A 50 9.75 -7.23 -9.05
C LEU A 50 9.70 -7.15 -10.57
N SER A 51 10.61 -6.36 -11.17
CA SER A 51 10.72 -6.26 -12.61
C SER A 51 12.16 -5.99 -13.06
N LYS A 52 12.45 -6.29 -14.34
CA LYS A 52 13.78 -6.12 -14.92
C LYS A 52 14.38 -4.73 -14.68
N ASN A 53 13.58 -3.69 -14.86
CA ASN A 53 14.03 -2.30 -14.76
C ASN A 53 13.53 -1.56 -13.51
N GLY A 54 12.71 -2.20 -12.67
CA GLY A 54 12.11 -1.56 -11.49
C GLY A 54 11.08 -0.47 -11.81
N ASP A 55 10.46 -0.50 -12.99
CA ASP A 55 9.59 0.55 -13.50
C ASP A 55 8.10 0.15 -13.61
N LYS A 56 7.83 -1.14 -13.79
CA LYS A 56 6.47 -1.63 -14.07
C LYS A 56 5.69 -2.05 -12.83
N VAL A 57 6.31 -2.83 -11.96
CA VAL A 57 5.69 -3.33 -10.73
C VAL A 57 6.53 -2.81 -9.57
N LEU A 58 5.93 -2.00 -8.72
CA LEU A 58 6.62 -1.35 -7.60
C LEU A 58 6.27 -1.97 -6.26
N GLY A 59 5.08 -2.53 -6.16
CA GLY A 59 4.59 -3.25 -5.00
C GLY A 59 3.67 -4.38 -5.41
N LYS A 60 3.42 -5.30 -4.50
CA LYS A 60 2.48 -6.40 -4.67
C LYS A 60 1.99 -6.89 -3.32
N LEU A 61 0.68 -6.87 -3.11
CA LEU A 61 0.05 -7.44 -1.93
C LEU A 61 -0.14 -8.96 -2.11
N ILE A 62 0.36 -9.73 -1.17
CA ILE A 62 0.20 -11.18 -1.10
C ILE A 62 -0.85 -11.52 -0.04
N CYS A 63 -2.01 -11.99 -0.47
CA CYS A 63 -3.12 -12.34 0.42
C CYS A 63 -3.13 -13.83 0.85
N TYR A 64 -2.38 -14.71 0.16
CA TYR A 64 -2.29 -16.15 0.47
C TYR A 64 -0.88 -16.69 0.30
N ASP A 65 -0.60 -17.81 0.94
CA ASP A 65 0.63 -18.56 0.69
C ASP A 65 0.65 -19.06 -0.75
N GLY A 66 1.77 -18.90 -1.42
CA GLY A 66 1.88 -19.29 -2.82
C GLY A 66 3.23 -18.99 -3.44
N ILE A 67 3.23 -18.83 -4.74
CA ILE A 67 4.41 -18.44 -5.51
C ILE A 67 4.12 -17.17 -6.29
N THR A 68 5.13 -16.33 -6.45
CA THR A 68 5.06 -15.10 -7.25
C THR A 68 6.31 -14.94 -8.11
N PRO A 69 6.19 -14.37 -9.32
CA PRO A 69 7.37 -14.08 -10.13
C PRO A 69 8.18 -12.94 -9.54
N TYR A 70 9.50 -13.07 -9.62
CA TYR A 70 10.48 -12.01 -9.36
C TYR A 70 11.54 -12.03 -10.46
N TYR A 71 12.31 -10.95 -10.62
CA TYR A 71 13.37 -10.88 -11.60
C TYR A 71 14.72 -11.21 -10.96
N ASP A 72 15.34 -12.31 -11.39
CA ASP A 72 16.68 -12.68 -10.94
C ASP A 72 17.73 -11.86 -11.69
N MET A 73 18.50 -11.06 -10.95
CA MET A 73 19.50 -10.14 -11.52
C MET A 73 20.75 -10.86 -12.00
N GLU A 74 21.05 -12.04 -11.48
CA GLU A 74 22.21 -12.83 -11.88
C GLU A 74 21.91 -13.65 -13.14
N LEU A 75 20.74 -14.30 -13.15
CA LEU A 75 20.30 -15.13 -14.26
C LEU A 75 19.66 -14.34 -15.41
N HIS A 76 19.39 -13.05 -15.18
CA HIS A 76 18.71 -12.14 -16.14
C HIS A 76 17.36 -12.66 -16.66
N GLN A 77 16.59 -13.35 -15.79
CA GLN A 77 15.30 -13.93 -16.14
C GLN A 77 14.30 -13.84 -14.99
N TYR A 78 13.02 -14.06 -15.29
CA TYR A 78 12.01 -14.21 -14.26
C TYR A 78 12.09 -15.59 -13.63
N MET A 79 12.06 -15.63 -12.32
CA MET A 79 12.02 -16.82 -11.47
C MET A 79 10.79 -16.76 -10.58
N PHE A 80 10.53 -17.83 -9.83
CA PHE A 80 9.42 -17.89 -8.88
C PHE A 80 9.95 -17.97 -7.45
N LEU A 81 9.35 -17.16 -6.58
CA LEU A 81 9.62 -17.10 -5.14
C LEU A 81 8.40 -17.64 -4.39
N GLN A 82 8.65 -18.47 -3.40
CA GLN A 82 7.60 -18.84 -2.45
C GLN A 82 7.39 -17.69 -1.48
N VAL A 83 6.13 -17.31 -1.29
CA VAL A 83 5.73 -16.17 -0.45
C VAL A 83 4.65 -16.56 0.53
N SER A 84 4.66 -15.92 1.69
CA SER A 84 3.65 -16.10 2.73
C SER A 84 2.50 -15.10 2.57
N ALA A 85 1.32 -15.51 3.02
CA ALA A 85 0.17 -14.61 3.12
C ALA A 85 0.48 -13.39 4.00
N ASN A 86 -0.28 -12.32 3.79
CA ASN A 86 -0.16 -11.06 4.53
C ASN A 86 1.19 -10.36 4.35
N THR A 87 1.80 -10.49 3.17
CA THR A 87 3.08 -9.88 2.83
C THR A 87 2.89 -8.81 1.76
N ILE A 88 3.54 -7.67 1.93
CA ILE A 88 3.70 -6.65 0.89
C ILE A 88 5.11 -6.80 0.33
N LEU A 89 5.20 -7.23 -0.94
CA LEU A 89 6.46 -7.20 -1.67
C LEU A 89 6.68 -5.81 -2.24
N VAL A 90 7.89 -5.30 -2.12
CA VAL A 90 8.27 -3.98 -2.62
C VAL A 90 9.49 -4.09 -3.52
N GLU A 91 9.47 -3.36 -4.64
CA GLU A 91 10.63 -3.23 -5.51
C GLU A 91 11.83 -2.67 -4.73
N VAL A 92 12.89 -3.45 -4.64
CA VAL A 92 14.06 -3.16 -3.81
C VAL A 92 14.72 -1.82 -4.14
N ARG A 93 14.66 -1.38 -5.41
CA ARG A 93 15.24 -0.10 -5.85
C ARG A 93 14.50 1.12 -5.30
N LEU A 94 13.30 0.95 -4.74
CA LEU A 94 12.57 2.02 -4.07
C LEU A 94 13.08 2.28 -2.65
N ALA A 95 13.86 1.38 -2.06
CA ALA A 95 14.42 1.56 -0.72
C ALA A 95 15.47 2.68 -0.64
N ASP A 96 15.95 3.18 -1.77
CA ASP A 96 16.89 4.28 -1.83
C ASP A 96 16.28 5.60 -1.36
N GLN A 97 17.09 6.44 -0.69
CA GLN A 97 16.64 7.73 -0.13
C GLN A 97 16.05 8.68 -1.19
N GLU A 98 16.52 8.62 -2.42
CA GLU A 98 16.02 9.44 -3.53
C GLU A 98 14.57 9.11 -3.90
N ASN A 99 14.13 7.88 -3.67
CA ASN A 99 12.80 7.38 -4.00
C ASN A 99 11.83 7.35 -2.80
N LYS A 100 12.19 7.95 -1.68
CA LYS A 100 11.44 7.85 -0.41
C LYS A 100 9.94 8.18 -0.55
N GLY A 101 9.57 9.17 -1.33
CA GLY A 101 8.17 9.53 -1.57
C GLY A 101 7.42 8.43 -2.32
N ARG A 102 8.03 7.91 -3.38
CA ARG A 102 7.48 6.83 -4.20
C ARG A 102 7.36 5.53 -3.41
N TYR A 103 8.40 5.18 -2.66
CA TYR A 103 8.41 4.04 -1.74
C TYR A 103 7.22 4.09 -0.76
N ARG A 104 7.08 5.19 -0.04
CA ARG A 104 6.00 5.38 0.93
C ARG A 104 4.61 5.31 0.30
N PHE A 105 4.46 5.89 -0.89
CA PHE A 105 3.20 5.82 -1.64
C PHE A 105 2.89 4.39 -2.06
N THR A 106 3.87 3.64 -2.55
CA THR A 106 3.72 2.23 -2.92
C THR A 106 3.25 1.40 -1.72
N LEU A 107 3.90 1.54 -0.56
CA LEU A 107 3.47 0.84 0.65
C LEU A 107 2.04 1.18 1.06
N ALA A 108 1.67 2.46 1.01
CA ALA A 108 0.32 2.90 1.35
C ALA A 108 -0.73 2.41 0.34
N HIS A 109 -0.36 2.28 -0.93
CA HIS A 109 -1.20 1.73 -2.00
C HIS A 109 -1.48 0.23 -1.77
N GLU A 110 -0.45 -0.56 -1.49
CA GLU A 110 -0.62 -2.00 -1.18
C GLU A 110 -1.44 -2.20 0.12
N LEU A 111 -1.18 -1.38 1.13
CA LEU A 111 -2.00 -1.37 2.35
C LEU A 111 -3.46 -1.00 2.06
N ALA A 112 -3.72 -0.10 1.10
CA ALA A 112 -5.07 0.23 0.69
C ALA A 112 -5.79 -0.97 0.06
N HIS A 113 -5.11 -1.77 -0.76
CA HIS A 113 -5.67 -3.02 -1.27
C HIS A 113 -6.01 -3.99 -0.15
N TRP A 114 -5.16 -4.12 0.88
CA TRP A 114 -5.46 -4.91 2.06
C TRP A 114 -6.72 -4.45 2.79
N ILE A 115 -6.85 -3.15 3.03
CA ILE A 115 -7.96 -2.59 3.82
C ILE A 115 -9.28 -2.58 3.05
N LEU A 116 -9.22 -2.30 1.75
CA LEU A 116 -10.42 -2.08 0.93
C LEU A 116 -10.87 -3.32 0.16
N HIS A 117 -9.92 -4.15 -0.28
CA HIS A 117 -10.17 -5.14 -1.32
C HIS A 117 -9.85 -6.58 -0.90
N ARG A 118 -9.23 -6.80 0.27
CA ARG A 118 -8.79 -8.12 0.73
C ARG A 118 -9.88 -9.19 0.64
N GLU A 119 -11.09 -8.90 1.14
CA GLU A 119 -12.19 -9.88 1.11
C GLU A 119 -12.58 -10.27 -0.32
N MET A 120 -12.53 -9.32 -1.24
CA MET A 120 -12.82 -9.56 -2.64
C MET A 120 -11.71 -10.38 -3.30
N ILE A 121 -10.45 -10.05 -3.04
CA ILE A 121 -9.29 -10.79 -3.52
C ILE A 121 -9.35 -12.24 -3.01
N LEU A 122 -9.68 -12.45 -1.73
CA LEU A 122 -9.80 -13.76 -1.11
C LEU A 122 -11.00 -14.57 -1.64
N SER A 123 -12.05 -13.92 -2.13
CA SER A 123 -13.22 -14.59 -2.71
C SER A 123 -13.03 -14.99 -4.18
N ASP A 124 -12.10 -14.38 -4.88
CA ASP A 124 -11.78 -14.71 -6.27
C ASP A 124 -10.77 -15.86 -6.32
N LYS A 125 -11.25 -17.04 -6.73
CA LYS A 125 -10.45 -18.27 -6.80
C LYS A 125 -9.84 -18.51 -8.18
N THR A 126 -9.74 -17.49 -9.02
CA THR A 126 -9.12 -17.63 -10.34
C THR A 126 -7.59 -17.69 -10.23
N GLU A 127 -6.94 -18.46 -11.11
CA GLU A 127 -5.46 -18.53 -11.17
C GLU A 127 -4.83 -17.15 -11.41
N ALA A 128 -5.49 -16.27 -12.16
CA ALA A 128 -5.05 -14.90 -12.40
C ALA A 128 -4.98 -14.07 -11.10
N ALA A 129 -5.91 -14.29 -10.17
CA ALA A 129 -5.90 -13.65 -8.86
C ALA A 129 -4.71 -14.09 -7.99
N PHE A 130 -4.21 -15.30 -8.21
CA PHE A 130 -3.03 -15.83 -7.50
C PHE A 130 -1.71 -15.24 -8.01
N ILE A 131 -1.60 -14.98 -9.32
CA ILE A 131 -0.33 -14.59 -9.95
C ILE A 131 -0.17 -13.07 -10.01
N ASP A 132 -1.19 -12.34 -10.46
CA ASP A 132 -1.11 -10.90 -10.75
C ASP A 132 -1.99 -10.01 -9.85
N GLY A 133 -2.82 -10.61 -8.99
CA GLY A 133 -3.87 -9.89 -8.28
C GLY A 133 -5.05 -9.54 -9.23
N ILE A 134 -6.11 -9.00 -8.65
CA ILE A 134 -7.26 -8.53 -9.45
C ILE A 134 -6.99 -7.07 -9.85
N HIS A 135 -6.41 -6.86 -11.02
CA HIS A 135 -6.22 -5.51 -11.57
C HIS A 135 -7.52 -4.99 -12.18
N ASN A 136 -8.26 -4.26 -11.37
CA ASN A 136 -9.45 -3.54 -11.80
C ASN A 136 -9.17 -2.04 -11.67
N SER A 137 -9.31 -1.27 -12.74
CA SER A 137 -9.05 0.18 -12.75
C SER A 137 -9.76 0.97 -11.65
N LYS A 138 -10.93 0.49 -11.21
CA LYS A 138 -11.66 1.09 -10.10
C LYS A 138 -10.99 0.79 -8.76
N MET A 139 -10.48 -0.42 -8.55
CA MET A 139 -9.75 -0.79 -7.33
C MET A 139 -8.45 -0.01 -7.23
N GLU A 140 -7.72 0.11 -8.33
CA GLU A 140 -6.48 0.90 -8.40
C GLU A 140 -6.75 2.36 -8.03
N SER A 141 -7.78 2.98 -8.64
CA SER A 141 -8.16 4.37 -8.32
C SER A 141 -8.59 4.54 -6.86
N GLN A 142 -9.23 3.55 -6.27
CA GLN A 142 -9.59 3.56 -4.85
C GLN A 142 -8.35 3.42 -3.95
N ALA A 143 -7.41 2.55 -4.32
CA ALA A 143 -6.16 2.37 -3.59
C ALA A 143 -5.31 3.64 -3.63
N ASP A 144 -5.17 4.29 -4.79
CA ASP A 144 -4.47 5.57 -4.95
C ASP A 144 -5.08 6.67 -4.08
N TYR A 145 -6.41 6.79 -4.11
CA TYR A 145 -7.09 7.80 -3.31
C TYR A 145 -6.94 7.55 -1.81
N PHE A 146 -7.11 6.30 -1.39
CA PHE A 146 -6.95 5.93 0.02
C PHE A 146 -5.52 6.14 0.49
N ALA A 147 -4.51 5.73 -0.29
CA ALA A 147 -3.09 5.96 0.00
C ALA A 147 -2.79 7.45 0.20
N SER A 148 -3.33 8.29 -0.69
CA SER A 148 -3.19 9.75 -0.58
C SER A 148 -3.84 10.28 0.70
N ALA A 149 -5.06 9.84 1.02
CA ALA A 149 -5.79 10.27 2.22
C ALA A 149 -5.10 9.78 3.52
N LEU A 150 -4.49 8.59 3.47
CA LEU A 150 -3.73 8.01 4.59
C LEU A 150 -2.44 8.79 4.86
N LEU A 151 -1.64 9.05 3.81
CA LEU A 151 -0.36 9.74 3.93
C LEU A 151 -0.49 11.24 4.18
N MET A 152 -1.60 11.85 3.73
CA MET A 152 -1.89 13.27 3.86
C MET A 152 -3.28 13.51 4.47
N PRO A 153 -3.47 13.20 5.78
CA PRO A 153 -4.77 13.36 6.42
C PRO A 153 -5.22 14.83 6.40
N MET A 154 -6.37 15.10 5.77
CA MET A 154 -6.87 16.45 5.57
C MET A 154 -6.99 17.25 6.88
N GLY A 155 -7.34 16.60 7.98
CA GLY A 155 -7.42 17.24 9.30
C GLY A 155 -6.07 17.77 9.80
N ALA A 156 -4.98 17.02 9.57
CA ALA A 156 -3.63 17.44 9.93
C ALA A 156 -3.14 18.59 9.03
N ILE A 157 -3.41 18.48 7.72
CA ILE A 157 -3.06 19.54 6.74
C ILE A 157 -3.77 20.86 7.08
N LYS A 158 -5.06 20.82 7.38
CA LYS A 158 -5.82 22.02 7.77
C LYS A 158 -5.27 22.66 9.04
N LYS A 159 -4.97 21.88 10.07
CA LYS A 159 -4.35 22.39 11.31
C LYS A 159 -3.04 23.11 11.01
N TYR A 160 -2.22 22.55 10.16
CA TYR A 160 -0.96 23.18 9.76
C TYR A 160 -1.17 24.48 9.01
N TYR A 161 -1.99 24.45 8.01
CA TYR A 161 -2.31 25.67 7.26
C TYR A 161 -2.75 26.79 8.17
N TYR A 162 -3.68 26.52 9.10
CA TYR A 162 -4.15 27.52 10.05
C TYR A 162 -3.05 27.98 11.02
N SER A 163 -2.13 27.12 11.42
CA SER A 163 -1.00 27.51 12.28
C SER A 163 -0.03 28.46 11.57
N LEU A 164 0.08 28.39 10.25
CA LEU A 164 0.93 29.29 9.44
C LEU A 164 0.27 30.65 9.14
N VAL A 165 -1.07 30.68 9.05
CA VAL A 165 -1.82 31.88 8.61
C VAL A 165 -2.22 32.76 9.79
N ILE A 166 -2.26 32.24 11.03
CA ILE A 166 -2.70 32.98 12.23
C ILE A 166 -1.49 33.64 12.98
N HIS A 167 -0.32 33.57 12.41
CA HIS A 167 0.86 34.33 12.84
C HIS A 167 1.16 35.41 11.81
#